data_1099a1e9b4bae0b77b107f00b2660305
#
_entry.id   1099a1e9b4bae0b77b107f00b2660305
#
_cell.length_a   1.000
_cell.length_b   1.000
_cell.length_c   1.000
_cell.angle_alpha   90.00
_cell.angle_beta   90.00
_cell.angle_gamma   90.00
#
_symmetry.space_group_name_H-M   'P 1'
#
loop_
_entity.id
_entity.type
_entity.pdbx_description
1 polymer ?
#
loop_
_entity_poly.entity_id
_entity_poly.type
_entity_poly.pdbx_seq_one_letter_code
_entity_poly.pdbx_strand_id
1 'polypeptide(L)'
;MLEDCSLTLVSTEHIRNDEAMAGKAVVDRKAQFLNLLMALLNSYQFQSLISFSIESDEYHGVGKTDDAFVVVDCSEEQNRVILGNLVNHEMIVYKGTDWNMETADRCGIVCIGQKRWEGGLRENQPFGYGILYDESGRREYAGFLYEQRRMGYGIEFFRSTQTVHYDGCFFYNQRHGFGILNNRNGKRVYEGLWREGRMGSPTTDKHIIDSPQREVQIVSGSFRIVSALQLMFWLHSLRRLIIGNECFVQTRVFVVDGLSNLQQIVIGERSFSVAMTERTDGVCRITQCPRLKTILFGEGAFTDYSAFELENLPSLQSLRLGGCCFLWTPRFVLASILR
;
A
#
# COMPACT_ATOMS: atom_id res chain seq x y z
N MET A 1 -11.76 20.78 14.11
CA MET A 1 -10.62 20.24 14.86
C MET A 1 -10.29 18.92 14.19
N LEU A 2 -9.32 18.95 13.29
CA LEU A 2 -8.74 17.77 12.66
C LEU A 2 -7.36 17.65 13.30
N GLU A 3 -7.28 16.82 14.35
CA GLU A 3 -6.03 16.52 15.02
C GLU A 3 -5.32 15.38 14.28
N ASP A 4 -4.12 15.69 13.90
CA ASP A 4 -2.95 14.87 13.57
C ASP A 4 -3.13 13.36 13.45
N CYS A 5 -3.23 12.88 12.22
CA CYS A 5 -2.85 11.52 11.85
C CYS A 5 -1.46 11.58 11.19
N SER A 6 -0.40 11.45 11.98
CA SER A 6 0.95 11.36 11.48
C SER A 6 1.28 9.92 11.05
N LEU A 7 1.43 9.69 9.76
CA LEU A 7 2.12 8.54 9.21
C LEU A 7 3.61 8.87 9.16
N THR A 8 4.39 8.29 10.06
CA THR A 8 5.84 8.43 10.04
C THR A 8 6.44 7.26 9.28
N LEU A 9 6.78 7.49 8.02
CA LEU A 9 7.68 6.61 7.26
C LEU A 9 9.10 7.09 7.53
N VAL A 10 9.87 6.30 8.27
CA VAL A 10 11.26 6.61 8.58
C VAL A 10 12.15 5.69 7.74
N SER A 11 12.85 6.25 6.78
CA SER A 11 14.01 5.60 6.17
C SER A 11 15.26 5.96 6.98
N THR A 12 16.00 4.99 7.44
CA THR A 12 17.29 5.20 8.12
C THR A 12 18.41 5.11 7.09
N GLU A 13 18.94 6.24 6.64
CA GLU A 13 20.26 6.34 6.07
C GLU A 13 21.15 7.20 6.95
N HIS A 14 22.41 6.76 7.08
CA HIS A 14 23.48 7.50 7.78
C HIS A 14 23.80 8.78 7.01
N ILE A 15 23.35 9.91 7.54
CA ILE A 15 23.66 11.24 6.99
C ILE A 15 25.01 11.67 7.58
N ARG A 16 26.01 11.87 6.71
CA ARG A 16 27.26 12.59 7.04
C ARG A 16 26.98 14.11 7.05
N ASN A 17 27.67 14.80 7.94
CA ASN A 17 27.40 16.20 8.36
C ASN A 17 27.39 17.31 7.29
N ASP A 18 27.73 17.04 6.02
CA ASP A 18 27.72 18.04 4.94
C ASP A 18 26.38 18.09 4.15
N GLU A 19 25.44 17.20 4.45
CA GLU A 19 24.15 17.08 3.75
C GLU A 19 22.95 17.70 4.51
N ALA A 20 23.18 18.35 5.65
CA ALA A 20 22.11 18.81 6.56
C ALA A 20 21.08 19.78 5.91
N MET A 21 21.49 20.57 4.91
CA MET A 21 20.57 21.50 4.21
C MET A 21 19.80 20.80 3.09
N ALA A 22 20.43 19.87 2.36
CA ALA A 22 19.77 19.06 1.34
C ALA A 22 18.80 18.05 2.00
N GLY A 23 19.22 17.44 3.11
CA GLY A 23 18.40 16.51 3.90
C GLY A 23 17.12 17.15 4.45
N LYS A 24 17.17 18.40 4.89
CA LYS A 24 15.99 19.13 5.37
C LYS A 24 14.96 19.41 4.26
N ALA A 25 15.43 19.74 3.05
CA ALA A 25 14.55 19.95 1.89
C ALA A 25 13.91 18.63 1.42
N VAL A 26 14.61 17.50 1.48
CA VAL A 26 14.10 16.18 1.15
C VAL A 26 13.06 15.71 2.19
N VAL A 27 13.32 15.92 3.47
CA VAL A 27 12.37 15.59 4.55
C VAL A 27 11.09 16.41 4.42
N ASP A 28 11.19 17.71 4.11
CA ASP A 28 10.01 18.57 3.87
C ASP A 28 9.18 18.11 2.67
N ARG A 29 9.81 17.68 1.59
CA ARG A 29 9.11 17.17 0.40
C ARG A 29 8.37 15.85 0.67
N LYS A 30 9.02 14.94 1.39
CA LYS A 30 8.40 13.67 1.81
C LYS A 30 7.18 13.93 2.71
N ALA A 31 7.29 14.84 3.66
CA ALA A 31 6.18 15.22 4.53
C ALA A 31 5.01 15.86 3.76
N GLN A 32 5.30 16.77 2.84
CA GLN A 32 4.28 17.38 1.98
C GLN A 32 3.57 16.36 1.09
N PHE A 33 4.32 15.42 0.49
CA PHE A 33 3.77 14.33 -0.29
C PHE A 33 2.84 13.44 0.53
N LEU A 34 3.29 13.00 1.70
CA LEU A 34 2.49 12.14 2.58
C LEU A 34 1.22 12.84 3.06
N ASN A 35 1.30 14.13 3.39
CA ASN A 35 0.14 14.92 3.79
C ASN A 35 -0.86 15.05 2.64
N LEU A 36 -0.39 15.32 1.41
CA LEU A 36 -1.24 15.33 0.23
C LEU A 36 -1.88 13.96 -0.01
N LEU A 37 -1.07 12.90 -0.02
CA LEU A 37 -1.57 11.53 -0.24
C LEU A 37 -2.63 11.17 0.80
N MET A 38 -2.40 11.47 2.08
CA MET A 38 -3.37 11.21 3.15
C MET A 38 -4.64 12.04 2.99
N ALA A 39 -4.53 13.31 2.63
CA ALA A 39 -5.69 14.17 2.38
C ALA A 39 -6.53 13.63 1.21
N LEU A 40 -5.87 13.21 0.13
CA LEU A 40 -6.52 12.65 -1.05
C LEU A 40 -7.16 11.28 -0.75
N LEU A 41 -6.48 10.41 -0.03
CA LEU A 41 -7.00 9.11 0.38
C LEU A 41 -8.22 9.27 1.29
N ASN A 42 -8.19 10.20 2.24
CA ASN A 42 -9.31 10.50 3.11
C ASN A 42 -10.50 11.11 2.35
N SER A 43 -10.25 12.01 1.39
CA SER A 43 -11.31 12.66 0.59
C SER A 43 -12.06 11.68 -0.32
N TYR A 44 -11.39 10.66 -0.84
CA TYR A 44 -11.96 9.62 -1.72
C TYR A 44 -12.42 8.37 -0.97
N GLN A 45 -12.38 8.35 0.36
CA GLN A 45 -12.73 7.18 1.19
C GLN A 45 -12.07 5.89 0.71
N PHE A 46 -10.77 5.95 0.37
CA PHE A 46 -10.00 4.76 0.04
C PHE A 46 -9.93 3.84 1.26
N GLN A 47 -10.88 2.92 1.36
CA GLN A 47 -10.97 1.97 2.46
C GLN A 47 -9.97 0.82 2.35
N SER A 48 -9.27 0.74 1.21
CA SER A 48 -8.30 -0.32 0.97
C SER A 48 -7.22 0.12 -0.02
N LEU A 49 -6.05 0.43 0.48
CA LEU A 49 -4.85 0.64 -0.32
C LEU A 49 -4.16 -0.71 -0.52
N ILE A 50 -4.05 -1.18 -1.76
CA ILE A 50 -3.71 -2.57 -2.02
C ILE A 50 -2.23 -2.84 -2.16
N SER A 51 -1.37 -1.95 -2.48
CA SER A 51 0.07 -2.16 -2.33
C SER A 51 0.89 -0.91 -2.56
N PHE A 52 1.79 -0.61 -1.63
CA PHE A 52 2.91 0.26 -1.88
C PHE A 52 4.20 -0.54 -1.72
N SER A 53 5.04 -0.56 -2.74
CA SER A 53 6.42 -1.00 -2.61
C SER A 53 7.25 0.23 -2.30
N ILE A 54 7.98 0.20 -1.19
CA ILE A 54 8.98 1.19 -0.84
C ILE A 54 10.30 0.50 -1.04
N GLU A 55 10.95 0.74 -2.16
CA GLU A 55 12.32 0.30 -2.42
C GLU A 55 13.15 1.58 -2.56
N SER A 56 14.11 1.78 -1.65
CA SER A 56 14.98 2.97 -1.61
C SER A 56 14.21 4.30 -1.43
N ASP A 57 14.69 5.40 -1.98
CA ASP A 57 14.04 6.73 -1.94
C ASP A 57 12.91 6.90 -2.96
N GLU A 58 12.51 5.84 -3.63
CA GLU A 58 11.44 5.83 -4.62
C GLU A 58 10.17 5.21 -4.07
N TYR A 59 9.05 5.92 -4.25
CA TYR A 59 7.71 5.45 -3.86
C TYR A 59 6.90 5.20 -5.11
N HIS A 60 6.56 3.96 -5.41
CA HIS A 60 5.65 3.65 -6.49
C HIS A 60 4.71 2.50 -6.15
N GLY A 61 3.52 2.56 -6.70
CA GLY A 61 2.52 1.54 -6.49
C GLY A 61 1.16 1.92 -7.03
N VAL A 62 0.28 0.94 -7.03
CA VAL A 62 -1.11 1.11 -7.46
C VAL A 62 -2.03 0.53 -6.41
N GLY A 63 -3.02 1.31 -6.00
CA GLY A 63 -4.10 0.87 -5.13
C GLY A 63 -5.45 0.99 -5.81
N LYS A 64 -6.41 0.11 -5.47
CA LYS A 64 -7.77 0.11 -6.03
C LYS A 64 -8.80 -0.20 -4.94
N THR A 65 -9.92 0.50 -5.01
CA THR A 65 -11.18 0.17 -4.32
C THR A 65 -12.24 -0.22 -5.35
N ASP A 66 -13.48 -0.45 -4.93
CA ASP A 66 -14.59 -0.67 -5.85
C ASP A 66 -14.88 0.57 -6.70
N ASP A 67 -14.69 1.78 -6.15
CA ASP A 67 -15.10 3.04 -6.76
C ASP A 67 -13.93 3.89 -7.29
N ALA A 68 -12.68 3.56 -6.96
CA ALA A 68 -11.54 4.41 -7.30
C ALA A 68 -10.22 3.64 -7.36
N PHE A 69 -9.20 4.28 -7.94
CA PHE A 69 -7.81 3.83 -7.84
C PHE A 69 -6.86 5.00 -7.56
N VAL A 70 -5.70 4.68 -7.03
CA VAL A 70 -4.57 5.59 -6.89
C VAL A 70 -3.31 4.97 -7.50
N VAL A 71 -2.54 5.77 -8.20
CA VAL A 71 -1.18 5.44 -8.61
C VAL A 71 -0.25 6.44 -7.97
N VAL A 72 0.80 5.94 -7.35
CA VAL A 72 1.88 6.75 -6.80
C VAL A 72 3.14 6.44 -7.59
N ASP A 73 3.81 7.47 -8.07
CA ASP A 73 5.06 7.38 -8.81
C ASP A 73 5.93 8.57 -8.40
N CYS A 74 6.74 8.36 -7.38
CA CYS A 74 7.62 9.36 -6.82
C CYS A 74 9.03 8.81 -6.83
N SER A 75 9.84 9.31 -7.76
CA SER A 75 11.27 9.13 -7.87
C SER A 75 11.99 10.46 -7.67
N GLU A 76 13.32 10.45 -7.66
CA GLU A 76 14.10 11.70 -7.56
C GLU A 76 13.75 12.72 -8.68
N GLU A 77 13.36 12.22 -9.85
CA GLU A 77 13.06 13.05 -11.01
C GLU A 77 11.57 13.31 -11.23
N GLN A 78 10.69 12.48 -10.67
CA GLN A 78 9.26 12.54 -10.94
C GLN A 78 8.45 12.36 -9.65
N ASN A 79 7.67 13.38 -9.31
CA ASN A 79 6.67 13.30 -8.25
C ASN A 79 5.28 13.33 -8.88
N ARG A 80 4.53 12.22 -8.74
CA ARG A 80 3.24 12.11 -9.41
C ARG A 80 2.29 11.22 -8.60
N VAL A 81 1.07 11.71 -8.44
CA VAL A 81 -0.05 10.94 -7.87
C VAL A 81 -1.20 11.02 -8.84
N ILE A 82 -1.73 9.88 -9.26
CA ILE A 82 -2.87 9.77 -10.16
C ILE A 82 -4.05 9.20 -9.37
N LEU A 83 -5.16 9.89 -9.38
CA LEU A 83 -6.42 9.44 -8.81
C LEU A 83 -7.42 9.22 -9.92
N GLY A 84 -8.08 8.07 -9.93
CA GLY A 84 -9.15 7.77 -10.86
C GLY A 84 -10.41 7.34 -10.12
N ASN A 85 -11.53 7.90 -10.52
CA ASN A 85 -12.85 7.49 -10.06
C ASN A 85 -13.44 6.51 -11.08
N LEU A 86 -13.81 5.31 -10.63
CA LEU A 86 -14.33 4.24 -11.49
C LEU A 86 -15.82 4.38 -11.80
N VAL A 87 -16.54 5.23 -11.06
CA VAL A 87 -17.97 5.45 -11.23
C VAL A 87 -18.25 6.51 -12.30
N ASN A 88 -17.58 7.68 -12.20
CA ASN A 88 -17.76 8.79 -13.14
C ASN A 88 -16.64 8.89 -14.19
N HIS A 89 -15.65 8.01 -14.12
CA HIS A 89 -14.49 7.93 -15.01
C HIS A 89 -13.60 9.18 -15.05
N GLU A 90 -13.62 9.98 -14.01
CA GLU A 90 -12.72 11.12 -13.87
C GLU A 90 -11.33 10.68 -13.43
N MET A 91 -10.33 11.38 -13.93
CA MET A 91 -8.93 11.20 -13.52
C MET A 91 -8.30 12.55 -13.21
N ILE A 92 -7.60 12.61 -12.10
CA ILE A 92 -6.82 13.77 -11.66
C ILE A 92 -5.38 13.33 -11.48
N VAL A 93 -4.44 14.09 -12.03
CA VAL A 93 -3.01 13.86 -11.85
C VAL A 93 -2.43 15.05 -11.09
N TYR A 94 -1.71 14.76 -10.02
CA TYR A 94 -0.92 15.73 -9.28
C TYR A 94 0.55 15.45 -9.59
N LYS A 95 1.30 16.47 -10.05
CA LYS A 95 2.71 16.29 -10.42
C LYS A 95 3.62 17.45 -10.01
N GLY A 96 4.91 17.14 -9.96
CA GLY A 96 5.97 18.08 -9.65
C GLY A 96 6.10 18.39 -8.16
N THR A 97 7.00 19.30 -7.83
CA THR A 97 7.27 19.72 -6.45
C THR A 97 6.12 20.50 -5.83
N ASP A 98 5.35 21.20 -6.66
CA ASP A 98 4.23 22.06 -6.24
C ASP A 98 2.89 21.36 -6.39
N TRP A 99 2.89 20.07 -6.76
CA TRP A 99 1.70 19.23 -6.91
C TRP A 99 0.66 19.84 -7.86
N ASN A 100 1.11 20.34 -9.01
CA ASN A 100 0.24 20.90 -10.02
C ASN A 100 -0.79 19.87 -10.49
N MET A 101 -2.05 20.30 -10.52
CA MET A 101 -3.19 19.44 -10.87
C MET A 101 -3.42 19.44 -12.38
N GLU A 102 -3.59 18.25 -12.96
CA GLU A 102 -3.98 18.04 -14.35
C GLU A 102 -5.26 17.22 -14.43
N THR A 103 -6.15 17.61 -15.33
CA THR A 103 -7.39 16.90 -15.67
C THR A 103 -7.55 16.85 -17.19
N ALA A 104 -8.46 16.02 -17.67
CA ALA A 104 -8.84 16.04 -19.09
C ALA A 104 -9.44 17.40 -19.48
N ASP A 105 -9.08 17.90 -20.67
CA ASP A 105 -9.65 19.13 -21.21
C ASP A 105 -11.02 18.84 -21.85
N ARG A 106 -11.16 17.67 -22.46
CA ARG A 106 -12.34 17.25 -23.21
C ARG A 106 -12.34 15.74 -23.46
N CYS A 107 -13.45 15.22 -23.96
CA CYS A 107 -13.51 13.90 -24.58
C CYS A 107 -13.40 14.02 -26.09
N GLY A 108 -12.83 13.02 -26.75
CA GLY A 108 -12.67 12.99 -28.19
C GLY A 108 -12.03 11.72 -28.72
N ILE A 109 -11.66 11.78 -30.00
CA ILE A 109 -11.05 10.67 -30.72
C ILE A 109 -9.67 11.11 -31.22
N VAL A 110 -8.66 10.30 -30.97
CA VAL A 110 -7.30 10.52 -31.54
C VAL A 110 -6.68 9.20 -31.99
N CYS A 111 -5.78 9.27 -32.96
CA CYS A 111 -5.00 8.11 -33.39
C CYS A 111 -3.66 8.05 -32.67
N ILE A 112 -3.30 6.85 -32.19
CA ILE A 112 -1.99 6.53 -31.61
C ILE A 112 -1.33 5.51 -32.54
N GLY A 113 -0.58 5.98 -33.51
CA GLY A 113 -0.11 5.14 -34.61
C GLY A 113 -1.29 4.65 -35.45
N GLN A 114 -1.42 3.31 -35.57
CA GLN A 114 -2.55 2.67 -36.28
C GLN A 114 -3.77 2.38 -35.37
N LYS A 115 -3.65 2.67 -34.09
CA LYS A 115 -4.72 2.44 -33.09
C LYS A 115 -5.52 3.72 -32.90
N ARG A 116 -6.78 3.56 -32.47
CA ARG A 116 -7.71 4.65 -32.21
C ARG A 116 -8.08 4.69 -30.73
N TRP A 117 -7.91 5.84 -30.10
CA TRP A 117 -8.38 6.13 -28.78
C TRP A 117 -9.67 6.92 -28.82
N GLU A 118 -10.67 6.50 -28.06
CA GLU A 118 -11.92 7.22 -27.84
C GLU A 118 -12.09 7.44 -26.34
N GLY A 119 -11.95 8.68 -25.86
CA GLY A 119 -12.00 8.96 -24.43
C GLY A 119 -11.53 10.35 -24.06
N GLY A 120 -11.07 10.49 -22.82
CA GLY A 120 -10.51 11.74 -22.31
C GLY A 120 -9.25 12.14 -23.07
N LEU A 121 -9.10 13.44 -23.27
CA LEU A 121 -7.96 14.07 -23.92
C LEU A 121 -7.46 15.24 -23.08
N ARG A 122 -6.14 15.44 -23.09
CA ARG A 122 -5.47 16.65 -22.64
C ARG A 122 -4.43 17.03 -23.69
N GLU A 123 -4.46 18.27 -24.14
CA GLU A 123 -3.55 18.77 -25.19
C GLU A 123 -3.52 17.85 -26.45
N ASN A 124 -4.68 17.33 -26.83
CA ASN A 124 -4.87 16.36 -27.94
C ASN A 124 -4.19 14.99 -27.72
N GLN A 125 -3.77 14.66 -26.52
CA GLN A 125 -3.22 13.35 -26.17
C GLN A 125 -4.22 12.57 -25.29
N PRO A 126 -4.22 11.23 -25.35
CA PRO A 126 -5.02 10.41 -24.45
C PRO A 126 -4.74 10.74 -22.99
N PHE A 127 -5.81 11.04 -22.25
CA PHE A 127 -5.75 11.35 -20.84
C PHE A 127 -7.03 10.87 -20.13
N GLY A 128 -6.88 10.08 -19.06
CA GLY A 128 -8.02 9.58 -18.32
C GLY A 128 -8.66 8.36 -18.96
N TYR A 129 -9.96 8.18 -18.73
CA TYR A 129 -10.70 6.99 -19.17
C TYR A 129 -11.06 7.05 -20.65
N GLY A 130 -10.99 5.89 -21.29
CA GLY A 130 -11.43 5.70 -22.67
C GLY A 130 -11.24 4.26 -23.16
N ILE A 131 -11.46 4.07 -24.46
CA ILE A 131 -11.32 2.79 -25.14
C ILE A 131 -10.26 2.91 -26.23
N LEU A 132 -9.30 2.00 -26.20
CA LEU A 132 -8.29 1.84 -27.23
C LEU A 132 -8.73 0.71 -28.18
N TYR A 133 -8.84 1.03 -29.45
CA TYR A 133 -9.15 0.09 -30.53
C TYR A 133 -7.88 -0.23 -31.31
N ASP A 134 -7.76 -1.48 -31.75
CA ASP A 134 -6.69 -1.93 -32.65
C ASP A 134 -6.93 -1.42 -34.08
N GLU A 135 -6.00 -1.69 -34.98
CA GLU A 135 -6.06 -1.35 -36.41
C GLU A 135 -7.26 -1.92 -37.15
N SER A 136 -7.88 -2.97 -36.61
CA SER A 136 -9.10 -3.60 -37.14
C SER A 136 -10.38 -3.09 -36.49
N GLY A 137 -10.30 -2.05 -35.66
CA GLY A 137 -11.45 -1.47 -34.96
C GLY A 137 -11.99 -2.33 -33.79
N ARG A 138 -11.24 -3.33 -33.33
CA ARG A 138 -11.62 -4.16 -32.20
C ARG A 138 -11.05 -3.57 -30.90
N ARG A 139 -11.81 -3.72 -29.81
CA ARG A 139 -11.34 -3.25 -28.49
C ARG A 139 -10.08 -4.01 -28.08
N GLU A 140 -9.05 -3.27 -27.76
CA GLU A 140 -7.81 -3.79 -27.17
C GLU A 140 -7.78 -3.55 -25.67
N TYR A 141 -8.21 -2.35 -25.25
CA TYR A 141 -8.16 -1.92 -23.87
C TYR A 141 -9.30 -0.94 -23.56
N ALA A 142 -9.86 -1.01 -22.37
CA ALA A 142 -10.77 -0.01 -21.83
C ALA A 142 -10.30 0.34 -20.42
N GLY A 143 -9.98 1.61 -20.18
CA GLY A 143 -9.40 2.03 -18.89
C GLY A 143 -8.70 3.37 -18.99
N PHE A 144 -7.80 3.61 -18.06
CA PHE A 144 -7.15 4.89 -17.90
C PHE A 144 -5.79 4.94 -18.58
N LEU A 145 -5.56 6.00 -19.36
CA LEU A 145 -4.26 6.33 -19.96
C LEU A 145 -3.74 7.64 -19.39
N TYR A 146 -2.46 7.69 -19.14
CA TYR A 146 -1.68 8.88 -18.85
C TYR A 146 -0.36 8.81 -19.61
N GLU A 147 -0.01 9.90 -20.33
CA GLU A 147 1.19 9.94 -21.21
C GLU A 147 1.24 8.73 -22.17
N GLN A 148 0.10 8.38 -22.79
CA GLN A 148 -0.09 7.24 -23.70
C GLN A 148 0.22 5.86 -23.08
N ARG A 149 0.30 5.77 -21.75
CA ARG A 149 0.55 4.53 -21.00
C ARG A 149 -0.66 4.16 -20.17
N ARG A 150 -0.90 2.86 -20.04
CA ARG A 150 -1.93 2.35 -19.13
C ARG A 150 -1.47 2.59 -17.71
N MET A 151 -2.28 3.33 -16.96
CA MET A 151 -2.02 3.70 -15.57
C MET A 151 -3.29 3.54 -14.74
N GLY A 152 -3.19 2.94 -13.56
CA GLY A 152 -4.34 2.68 -12.71
C GLY A 152 -5.16 1.49 -13.19
N TYR A 153 -6.49 1.60 -13.23
CA TYR A 153 -7.38 0.48 -13.55
C TYR A 153 -7.73 0.40 -15.03
N GLY A 154 -7.88 -0.83 -15.54
CA GLY A 154 -8.38 -1.07 -16.88
C GLY A 154 -8.60 -2.55 -17.23
N ILE A 155 -9.18 -2.76 -18.39
CA ILE A 155 -9.57 -4.06 -18.91
C ILE A 155 -8.88 -4.29 -20.26
N GLU A 156 -8.17 -5.40 -20.41
CA GLU A 156 -7.65 -5.89 -21.68
C GLU A 156 -8.61 -6.90 -22.31
N PHE A 157 -8.70 -6.89 -23.61
CA PHE A 157 -9.55 -7.80 -24.36
C PHE A 157 -8.74 -8.76 -25.24
N PHE A 158 -9.19 -9.98 -25.39
CA PHE A 158 -8.68 -10.88 -26.42
C PHE A 158 -9.10 -10.37 -27.82
N ARG A 159 -8.14 -10.17 -28.70
CA ARG A 159 -8.42 -9.68 -30.07
C ARG A 159 -9.38 -10.57 -30.84
N SER A 160 -9.28 -11.89 -30.69
CA SER A 160 -10.08 -12.85 -31.45
C SER A 160 -11.53 -12.98 -30.98
N THR A 161 -11.76 -12.99 -29.68
CA THR A 161 -13.07 -13.27 -29.06
C THR A 161 -13.75 -12.05 -28.48
N GLN A 162 -13.02 -10.96 -28.31
CA GLN A 162 -13.47 -9.75 -27.62
C GLN A 162 -13.95 -10.00 -26.17
N THR A 163 -13.60 -11.15 -25.60
CA THR A 163 -13.82 -11.46 -24.19
C THR A 163 -12.74 -10.79 -23.34
N VAL A 164 -13.04 -10.55 -22.07
CA VAL A 164 -12.08 -9.97 -21.12
C VAL A 164 -10.92 -10.92 -20.91
N HIS A 165 -9.71 -10.44 -21.22
CA HIS A 165 -8.45 -11.14 -20.97
C HIS A 165 -7.91 -10.84 -19.57
N TYR A 166 -7.82 -9.55 -19.23
CA TYR A 166 -7.36 -9.11 -17.93
C TYR A 166 -8.25 -7.97 -17.44
N ASP A 167 -8.54 -7.98 -16.16
CA ASP A 167 -9.33 -6.98 -15.45
C ASP A 167 -8.56 -6.61 -14.19
N GLY A 168 -7.95 -5.43 -14.14
CA GLY A 168 -7.11 -5.07 -13.00
C GLY A 168 -6.29 -3.81 -13.19
N CYS A 169 -5.30 -3.66 -12.33
CA CYS A 169 -4.46 -2.47 -12.29
C CYS A 169 -3.24 -2.56 -13.21
N PHE A 170 -2.78 -1.38 -13.63
CA PHE A 170 -1.62 -1.18 -14.51
C PHE A 170 -0.71 -0.11 -13.95
N PHE A 171 0.58 -0.30 -14.17
CA PHE A 171 1.62 0.68 -13.93
C PHE A 171 2.58 0.67 -15.14
N TYR A 172 2.68 1.80 -15.85
CA TYR A 172 3.50 1.94 -17.08
C TYR A 172 3.29 0.81 -18.10
N ASN A 173 2.05 0.56 -18.52
CA ASN A 173 1.63 -0.51 -19.45
C ASN A 173 1.78 -1.94 -18.90
N GLN A 174 2.33 -2.15 -17.73
CA GLN A 174 2.49 -3.47 -17.13
C GLN A 174 1.35 -3.73 -16.16
N ARG A 175 0.87 -4.97 -16.11
CA ARG A 175 -0.07 -5.42 -15.08
C ARG A 175 0.60 -5.31 -13.72
N HIS A 176 -0.03 -4.61 -12.79
CA HIS A 176 0.54 -4.31 -11.48
C HIS A 176 -0.58 -4.13 -10.45
N GLY A 177 -0.34 -4.49 -9.18
CA GLY A 177 -1.41 -4.49 -8.18
C GLY A 177 -2.40 -5.64 -8.38
N PHE A 178 -3.64 -5.50 -7.90
CA PHE A 178 -4.63 -6.56 -8.00
C PHE A 178 -5.23 -6.68 -9.40
N GLY A 179 -5.43 -7.92 -9.86
CA GLY A 179 -6.08 -8.18 -11.14
C GLY A 179 -6.49 -9.63 -11.38
N ILE A 180 -7.43 -9.78 -12.29
CA ILE A 180 -8.04 -11.05 -12.67
C ILE A 180 -7.62 -11.37 -14.11
N LEU A 181 -7.08 -12.56 -14.34
CA LEU A 181 -6.75 -13.08 -15.67
C LEU A 181 -7.78 -14.13 -16.07
N ASN A 182 -8.32 -13.99 -17.27
CA ASN A 182 -9.23 -14.98 -17.84
C ASN A 182 -8.63 -15.65 -19.10
N ASN A 183 -9.09 -16.85 -19.39
CA ASN A 183 -8.82 -17.50 -20.66
C ASN A 183 -9.79 -17.00 -21.77
N ARG A 184 -9.58 -17.44 -23.01
CA ARG A 184 -10.41 -17.03 -24.17
C ARG A 184 -11.89 -17.39 -24.04
N ASN A 185 -12.23 -18.34 -23.19
CA ASN A 185 -13.62 -18.74 -22.92
C ASN A 185 -14.26 -17.95 -21.77
N GLY A 186 -13.56 -16.92 -21.27
CA GLY A 186 -14.04 -16.09 -20.15
C GLY A 186 -13.91 -16.75 -18.77
N LYS A 187 -13.29 -17.94 -18.68
CA LYS A 187 -13.05 -18.59 -17.39
C LYS A 187 -11.85 -17.97 -16.70
N ARG A 188 -12.01 -17.61 -15.43
CA ARG A 188 -10.94 -17.11 -14.56
C ARG A 188 -9.82 -18.15 -14.44
N VAL A 189 -8.58 -17.71 -14.71
CA VAL A 189 -7.35 -18.49 -14.63
C VAL A 189 -6.54 -18.10 -13.40
N TYR A 190 -6.52 -16.81 -13.08
CA TYR A 190 -5.79 -16.26 -11.95
C TYR A 190 -6.54 -15.04 -11.39
N GLU A 191 -6.48 -14.89 -10.09
CA GLU A 191 -6.96 -13.71 -9.37
C GLU A 191 -5.97 -13.44 -8.24
N GLY A 192 -5.37 -12.26 -8.24
CA GLY A 192 -4.37 -11.91 -7.23
C GLY A 192 -3.49 -10.75 -7.69
N LEU A 193 -2.33 -10.68 -7.06
CA LEU A 193 -1.39 -9.59 -7.24
C LEU A 193 -0.50 -9.79 -8.45
N TRP A 194 -0.20 -8.68 -9.11
CA TRP A 194 0.69 -8.59 -10.26
C TRP A 194 1.82 -7.63 -9.95
N ARG A 195 3.01 -7.96 -10.37
CA ARG A 195 4.17 -7.09 -10.30
C ARG A 195 4.90 -7.13 -11.65
N GLU A 196 5.09 -5.97 -12.26
CA GLU A 196 5.83 -5.81 -13.53
C GLU A 196 5.39 -6.82 -14.60
N GLY A 197 4.09 -6.99 -14.77
CA GLY A 197 3.50 -7.91 -15.75
C GLY A 197 3.51 -9.39 -15.38
N ARG A 198 4.05 -9.76 -14.21
CA ARG A 198 4.12 -11.15 -13.74
C ARG A 198 3.05 -11.41 -12.67
N MET A 199 2.48 -12.61 -12.71
CA MET A 199 1.59 -13.08 -11.64
C MET A 199 2.41 -13.27 -10.36
N GLY A 200 1.97 -12.65 -9.25
CA GLY A 200 2.54 -12.89 -7.94
C GLY A 200 2.34 -14.36 -7.54
N SER A 201 3.36 -14.97 -6.99
CA SER A 201 3.19 -16.27 -6.34
C SER A 201 2.65 -16.02 -4.93
N PRO A 202 1.66 -16.77 -4.47
CA PRO A 202 1.16 -16.66 -3.10
C PRO A 202 2.26 -16.83 -2.03
N THR A 203 3.40 -17.37 -2.44
CA THR A 203 4.55 -17.68 -1.57
C THR A 203 5.74 -16.70 -1.71
N THR A 204 5.76 -15.83 -2.73
CA THR A 204 6.93 -14.99 -3.03
C THR A 204 6.72 -13.49 -2.90
N ASP A 205 5.49 -13.00 -3.00
CA ASP A 205 5.20 -11.57 -2.78
C ASP A 205 5.06 -11.27 -1.29
N LYS A 206 6.22 -11.16 -0.66
CA LYS A 206 6.40 -11.01 0.79
C LYS A 206 6.06 -9.61 1.32
N HIS A 207 5.63 -8.68 0.48
CA HIS A 207 5.53 -7.26 0.83
C HIS A 207 4.12 -6.67 0.80
N ILE A 208 3.08 -7.48 0.54
CA ILE A 208 1.74 -6.97 0.31
C ILE A 208 0.77 -7.53 1.34
N ILE A 209 0.22 -6.61 2.13
CA ILE A 209 -0.93 -6.89 3.00
C ILE A 209 -2.16 -6.40 2.24
N ASP A 210 -2.85 -7.33 1.58
CA ASP A 210 -4.00 -7.05 0.73
C ASP A 210 -5.27 -6.86 1.56
N SER A 211 -6.07 -5.89 1.17
CA SER A 211 -7.15 -5.34 1.96
C SER A 211 -8.45 -6.17 2.08
N PRO A 212 -8.88 -7.04 1.18
CA PRO A 212 -10.03 -7.87 1.50
C PRO A 212 -9.68 -9.10 2.34
N GLN A 213 -8.41 -9.30 2.69
CA GLN A 213 -8.01 -10.47 3.45
C GLN A 213 -8.51 -10.41 4.89
N ARG A 214 -9.21 -11.45 5.30
CA ARG A 214 -9.57 -11.65 6.71
C ARG A 214 -8.40 -12.15 7.54
N GLU A 215 -7.38 -12.69 6.90
CA GLU A 215 -6.18 -13.25 7.52
C GLU A 215 -4.94 -12.86 6.72
N VAL A 216 -3.93 -12.33 7.40
CA VAL A 216 -2.60 -12.06 6.87
C VAL A 216 -1.63 -13.00 7.55
N GLN A 217 -0.93 -13.81 6.76
CA GLN A 217 0.12 -14.70 7.24
C GLN A 217 1.45 -14.35 6.58
N ILE A 218 2.42 -13.97 7.39
CA ILE A 218 3.80 -13.64 6.98
C ILE A 218 4.70 -14.82 7.31
N VAL A 219 5.38 -15.33 6.30
CA VAL A 219 6.28 -16.50 6.43
C VAL A 219 7.54 -16.13 7.22
N SER A 220 8.07 -17.05 8.00
CA SER A 220 9.29 -16.87 8.79
C SER A 220 10.48 -16.38 7.96
N GLY A 221 11.31 -15.50 8.54
CA GLY A 221 12.47 -14.90 7.90
C GLY A 221 12.16 -13.78 6.90
N SER A 222 10.93 -13.29 6.85
CA SER A 222 10.49 -12.24 5.92
C SER A 222 10.72 -10.84 6.48
N PHE A 223 10.83 -9.83 5.59
CA PHE A 223 10.89 -8.40 5.95
C PHE A 223 12.03 -8.02 6.90
N ARG A 224 13.21 -8.61 6.75
CA ARG A 224 14.32 -8.43 7.68
C ARG A 224 14.88 -7.00 7.74
N ILE A 225 14.71 -6.21 6.67
CA ILE A 225 15.29 -4.86 6.52
C ILE A 225 14.25 -3.73 6.62
N VAL A 226 12.99 -4.03 6.91
CA VAL A 226 11.93 -3.01 7.04
C VAL A 226 12.05 -2.29 8.37
N SER A 227 12.04 -0.95 8.36
CA SER A 227 12.21 -0.11 9.54
C SER A 227 10.92 0.10 10.35
N ALA A 228 9.76 0.04 9.71
CA ALA A 228 8.45 0.23 10.35
C ALA A 228 7.37 -0.66 9.73
N LEU A 229 6.47 -1.17 10.58
CA LEU A 229 5.23 -1.82 10.17
C LEU A 229 4.05 -1.13 10.89
N GLN A 230 3.18 -0.50 10.12
CA GLN A 230 1.99 0.16 10.64
C GLN A 230 0.74 -0.41 9.97
N LEU A 231 -0.19 -0.90 10.78
CA LEU A 231 -1.46 -1.48 10.36
C LEU A 231 -2.59 -0.61 10.92
N MET A 232 -3.27 0.10 10.05
CA MET A 232 -4.21 1.14 10.44
C MET A 232 -5.66 0.78 10.03
N PHE A 233 -6.60 1.61 10.43
CA PHE A 233 -8.06 1.43 10.31
C PHE A 233 -8.58 1.03 8.91
N TRP A 234 -7.86 1.32 7.82
CA TRP A 234 -8.26 0.90 6.47
C TRP A 234 -8.19 -0.62 6.25
N LEU A 235 -7.45 -1.37 7.07
CA LEU A 235 -7.48 -2.83 7.06
C LEU A 235 -8.69 -3.38 7.85
N HIS A 236 -9.84 -2.75 7.71
CA HIS A 236 -11.05 -3.06 8.48
C HIS A 236 -11.56 -4.50 8.32
N SER A 237 -11.22 -5.19 7.22
CA SER A 237 -11.59 -6.60 7.00
C SER A 237 -10.69 -7.58 7.74
N LEU A 238 -9.52 -7.14 8.21
CA LEU A 238 -8.53 -8.01 8.85
C LEU A 238 -9.05 -8.56 10.19
N ARG A 239 -9.04 -9.88 10.33
CA ARG A 239 -9.43 -10.59 11.55
C ARG A 239 -8.25 -11.25 12.27
N ARG A 240 -7.26 -11.69 11.49
CA ARG A 240 -6.09 -12.40 12.02
C ARG A 240 -4.82 -11.88 11.36
N LEU A 241 -3.84 -11.54 12.20
CA LEU A 241 -2.49 -11.21 11.79
C LEU A 241 -1.55 -12.26 12.35
N ILE A 242 -0.87 -13.01 11.48
CA ILE A 242 0.09 -14.03 11.86
C ILE A 242 1.43 -13.69 11.22
N ILE A 243 2.43 -13.44 12.04
CA ILE A 243 3.80 -13.16 11.61
C ILE A 243 4.67 -14.32 12.08
N GLY A 244 5.42 -14.92 11.16
CA GLY A 244 6.30 -16.04 11.44
C GLY A 244 7.52 -15.64 12.28
N ASN A 245 8.44 -16.58 12.47
CA ASN A 245 9.66 -16.37 13.24
C ASN A 245 10.68 -15.51 12.47
N GLU A 246 11.53 -14.78 13.18
CA GLU A 246 12.64 -14.01 12.63
C GLU A 246 12.23 -13.00 11.54
N CYS A 247 11.00 -12.47 11.62
CA CYS A 247 10.50 -11.44 10.74
C CYS A 247 10.78 -10.04 11.32
N PHE A 248 10.94 -9.04 10.44
CA PHE A 248 11.06 -7.64 10.83
C PHE A 248 12.20 -7.36 11.84
N VAL A 249 13.33 -8.05 11.72
CA VAL A 249 14.43 -7.98 12.69
C VAL A 249 15.11 -6.61 12.81
N GLN A 250 14.87 -5.69 11.87
CA GLN A 250 15.37 -4.31 11.93
C GLN A 250 14.25 -3.29 12.14
N THR A 251 13.01 -3.75 12.32
CA THR A 251 11.86 -2.87 12.48
C THR A 251 11.85 -2.26 13.88
N ARG A 252 11.76 -0.93 13.94
CA ARG A 252 11.71 -0.16 15.20
C ARG A 252 10.30 0.30 15.57
N VAL A 253 9.39 0.31 14.61
CA VAL A 253 8.00 0.76 14.82
C VAL A 253 7.03 -0.33 14.39
N PHE A 254 6.29 -0.84 15.36
CA PHE A 254 5.15 -1.72 15.12
C PHE A 254 3.89 -1.08 15.69
N VAL A 255 2.99 -0.65 14.82
CA VAL A 255 1.74 0.01 15.21
C VAL A 255 0.56 -0.72 14.59
N VAL A 256 -0.43 -1.04 15.41
CA VAL A 256 -1.75 -1.55 15.01
C VAL A 256 -2.78 -0.62 15.62
N ASP A 257 -3.50 0.13 14.80
CA ASP A 257 -4.45 1.12 15.29
C ASP A 257 -5.77 1.10 14.52
N GLY A 258 -6.90 1.14 15.25
CA GLY A 258 -8.23 1.30 14.67
C GLY A 258 -8.79 0.10 13.90
N LEU A 259 -8.20 -1.10 14.03
CA LEU A 259 -8.65 -2.30 13.32
C LEU A 259 -9.91 -2.90 13.94
N SER A 260 -11.08 -2.43 13.49
CA SER A 260 -12.39 -2.74 14.08
C SER A 260 -12.78 -4.22 14.07
N ASN A 261 -12.25 -5.03 13.15
CA ASN A 261 -12.56 -6.46 13.03
C ASN A 261 -11.43 -7.39 13.46
N LEU A 262 -10.26 -6.86 13.82
CA LEU A 262 -9.11 -7.67 14.24
C LEU A 262 -9.44 -8.43 15.54
N GLN A 263 -9.21 -9.75 15.51
CA GLN A 263 -9.50 -10.65 16.62
C GLN A 263 -8.26 -11.29 17.22
N GLN A 264 -7.21 -11.47 16.42
CA GLN A 264 -6.01 -12.17 16.82
C GLN A 264 -4.75 -11.57 16.19
N ILE A 265 -3.72 -11.41 17.02
CA ILE A 265 -2.34 -11.12 16.61
C ILE A 265 -1.45 -12.25 17.13
N VAL A 266 -0.68 -12.87 16.23
CA VAL A 266 0.32 -13.87 16.55
C VAL A 266 1.64 -13.44 15.93
N ILE A 267 2.68 -13.29 16.74
CA ILE A 267 4.03 -12.92 16.29
C ILE A 267 4.99 -14.00 16.74
N GLY A 268 5.74 -14.53 15.79
CA GLY A 268 6.68 -15.63 16.02
C GLY A 268 7.93 -15.21 16.78
N GLU A 269 8.75 -16.20 17.08
CA GLU A 269 9.97 -16.07 17.85
C GLU A 269 10.98 -15.15 17.17
N ARG A 270 11.72 -14.35 17.95
CA ARG A 270 12.77 -13.43 17.49
C ARG A 270 12.37 -12.48 16.38
N SER A 271 11.06 -12.21 16.25
CA SER A 271 10.55 -11.20 15.34
C SER A 271 10.58 -9.82 16.00
N PHE A 272 10.82 -8.78 15.21
CA PHE A 272 11.02 -7.41 15.73
C PHE A 272 12.15 -7.30 16.77
N SER A 273 13.14 -8.17 16.69
CA SER A 273 14.31 -8.13 17.57
C SER A 273 15.42 -7.35 16.88
N VAL A 274 15.68 -6.14 17.33
CA VAL A 274 16.78 -5.31 16.81
C VAL A 274 18.10 -5.80 17.39
N ALA A 275 19.17 -5.86 16.58
CA ALA A 275 20.47 -6.34 17.07
C ALA A 275 21.03 -5.42 18.17
N MET A 276 21.59 -6.00 19.21
CA MET A 276 22.03 -5.38 20.48
C MET A 276 23.03 -4.20 20.40
N THR A 277 23.44 -3.76 19.22
CA THR A 277 24.49 -2.74 19.06
C THR A 277 24.03 -1.30 19.26
N GLU A 278 22.71 -1.05 19.23
CA GLU A 278 22.15 0.28 19.44
C GLU A 278 20.89 0.17 20.30
N ARG A 279 20.87 0.84 21.46
CA ARG A 279 19.63 1.05 22.23
C ARG A 279 18.65 1.78 21.34
N THR A 280 17.59 1.12 20.93
CA THR A 280 16.67 1.65 19.93
C THR A 280 15.44 2.23 20.61
N ASP A 281 14.91 3.33 20.02
CA ASP A 281 13.62 3.90 20.38
C ASP A 281 12.45 3.06 19.81
N GLY A 282 12.56 1.74 19.87
CA GLY A 282 11.56 0.81 19.35
C GLY A 282 10.22 0.97 20.06
N VAL A 283 9.13 1.07 19.31
CA VAL A 283 7.76 1.21 19.84
C VAL A 283 6.87 0.09 19.30
N CYS A 284 6.25 -0.65 20.21
CA CYS A 284 5.16 -1.56 19.91
C CYS A 284 3.85 -0.99 20.48
N ARG A 285 2.94 -0.59 19.60
CA ARG A 285 1.66 0.02 19.98
C ARG A 285 0.50 -0.72 19.33
N ILE A 286 -0.49 -1.12 20.12
CA ILE A 286 -1.74 -1.73 19.66
C ILE A 286 -2.89 -0.99 20.34
N THR A 287 -3.66 -0.24 19.52
CA THR A 287 -4.68 0.66 20.05
C THR A 287 -5.99 0.57 19.26
N GLN A 288 -7.10 0.91 19.92
CA GLN A 288 -8.43 1.05 19.31
C GLN A 288 -8.90 -0.16 18.48
N CYS A 289 -8.59 -1.38 18.93
CA CYS A 289 -9.03 -2.63 18.30
C CYS A 289 -10.15 -3.30 19.12
N PRO A 290 -11.43 -2.90 18.94
CA PRO A 290 -12.51 -3.25 19.86
C PRO A 290 -12.87 -4.74 19.87
N ARG A 291 -12.49 -5.51 18.86
CA ARG A 291 -12.75 -6.96 18.76
C ARG A 291 -11.51 -7.83 18.98
N LEU A 292 -10.38 -7.25 19.32
CA LEU A 292 -9.15 -8.00 19.54
C LEU A 292 -9.26 -8.82 20.83
N LYS A 293 -9.14 -10.15 20.68
CA LYS A 293 -9.31 -11.11 21.77
C LYS A 293 -7.99 -11.69 22.25
N THR A 294 -7.04 -11.86 21.33
CA THR A 294 -5.81 -12.62 21.62
C THR A 294 -4.60 -11.93 21.02
N ILE A 295 -3.57 -11.76 21.84
CA ILE A 295 -2.23 -11.33 21.47
C ILE A 295 -1.25 -12.39 21.95
N LEU A 296 -0.48 -12.97 21.02
CA LEU A 296 0.57 -13.96 21.29
C LEU A 296 1.88 -13.50 20.68
N PHE A 297 2.91 -13.33 21.49
CA PHE A 297 4.28 -13.03 21.06
C PHE A 297 5.18 -14.19 21.45
N GLY A 298 5.95 -14.68 20.47
CA GLY A 298 6.92 -15.75 20.65
C GLY A 298 8.14 -15.30 21.45
N GLU A 299 8.97 -16.24 21.82
CA GLU A 299 10.20 -15.99 22.58
C GLU A 299 11.11 -14.98 21.86
N GLY A 300 11.63 -13.99 22.59
CA GLY A 300 12.54 -12.97 22.06
C GLY A 300 11.91 -12.00 21.06
N ALA A 301 10.60 -11.96 20.93
CA ALA A 301 9.94 -10.94 20.13
C ALA A 301 10.05 -9.56 20.82
N PHE A 302 10.32 -8.50 20.05
CA PHE A 302 10.45 -7.12 20.54
C PHE A 302 11.50 -6.95 21.67
N THR A 303 12.58 -7.68 21.65
CA THR A 303 13.55 -7.76 22.77
C THR A 303 14.08 -6.40 23.21
N ASP A 304 14.42 -5.50 22.28
CA ASP A 304 15.08 -4.22 22.56
C ASP A 304 14.17 -3.01 22.30
N TYR A 305 12.87 -3.20 22.37
CA TYR A 305 11.90 -2.11 22.23
C TYR A 305 11.83 -1.27 23.52
N SER A 306 11.79 0.06 23.37
CA SER A 306 11.70 1.01 24.47
C SER A 306 10.29 1.24 24.99
N ALA A 307 9.28 0.93 24.18
CA ALA A 307 7.86 1.11 24.57
C ALA A 307 6.97 -0.04 24.11
N PHE A 308 6.11 -0.48 25.01
CA PHE A 308 5.01 -1.39 24.73
C PHE A 308 3.71 -0.77 25.24
N GLU A 309 2.78 -0.52 24.33
CA GLU A 309 1.55 0.22 24.61
C GLU A 309 0.33 -0.54 24.09
N LEU A 310 -0.59 -0.90 24.99
CA LEU A 310 -1.90 -1.45 24.69
C LEU A 310 -2.97 -0.52 25.24
N GLU A 311 -3.87 -0.05 24.38
CA GLU A 311 -4.88 0.91 24.78
C GLU A 311 -6.21 0.68 24.04
N ASN A 312 -7.33 0.84 24.74
CA ASN A 312 -8.68 0.70 24.18
C ASN A 312 -8.91 -0.66 23.48
N LEU A 313 -8.65 -1.75 24.20
CA LEU A 313 -8.86 -3.15 23.77
C LEU A 313 -9.92 -3.85 24.62
N PRO A 314 -11.19 -3.44 24.58
CA PRO A 314 -12.21 -3.88 25.54
C PRO A 314 -12.59 -5.37 25.43
N SER A 315 -12.23 -6.05 24.35
CA SER A 315 -12.50 -7.47 24.12
C SER A 315 -11.29 -8.37 24.39
N LEU A 316 -10.15 -7.83 24.85
CA LEU A 316 -8.93 -8.61 25.03
C LEU A 316 -9.11 -9.64 26.16
N GLN A 317 -8.93 -10.92 25.83
CA GLN A 317 -9.10 -12.05 26.73
C GLN A 317 -7.78 -12.73 27.08
N SER A 318 -6.80 -12.66 26.17
CA SER A 318 -5.53 -13.34 26.36
C SER A 318 -4.39 -12.49 25.80
N LEU A 319 -3.42 -12.19 26.66
CA LEU A 319 -2.11 -11.64 26.32
C LEU A 319 -1.05 -12.63 26.78
N ARG A 320 -0.27 -13.16 25.84
CA ARG A 320 0.84 -14.06 26.14
C ARG A 320 2.12 -13.52 25.51
N LEU A 321 3.13 -13.31 26.35
CA LEU A 321 4.45 -12.88 25.98
C LEU A 321 5.40 -14.03 26.24
N GLY A 322 6.15 -14.47 25.21
CA GLY A 322 7.21 -15.45 25.35
C GLY A 322 8.37 -14.94 26.20
N GLY A 323 9.29 -15.81 26.57
CA GLY A 323 10.49 -15.42 27.29
C GLY A 323 11.27 -14.33 26.53
N CYS A 324 11.91 -13.43 27.26
CA CYS A 324 12.71 -12.33 26.70
C CYS A 324 11.97 -11.33 25.79
N CYS A 325 10.63 -11.36 25.73
CA CYS A 325 9.88 -10.28 25.11
C CYS A 325 10.04 -9.00 25.92
N PHE A 326 10.31 -7.88 25.26
CA PHE A 326 10.45 -6.56 25.90
C PHE A 326 11.43 -6.54 27.08
N LEU A 327 12.52 -7.28 27.01
CA LEU A 327 13.44 -7.52 28.14
C LEU A 327 13.99 -6.23 28.78
N TRP A 328 14.17 -5.18 27.98
CA TRP A 328 14.71 -3.89 28.41
C TRP A 328 13.76 -2.72 28.20
N THR A 329 12.46 -2.97 28.11
CA THR A 329 11.44 -1.96 27.83
C THR A 329 11.15 -1.12 29.07
N PRO A 330 11.52 0.17 29.11
CA PRO A 330 11.25 1.02 30.27
C PRO A 330 9.81 1.52 30.34
N ARG A 331 9.06 1.48 29.24
CA ARG A 331 7.70 2.01 29.18
C ARG A 331 6.69 0.93 28.82
N PHE A 332 5.87 0.56 29.81
CA PHE A 332 4.70 -0.29 29.64
C PHE A 332 3.43 0.50 29.90
N VAL A 333 2.54 0.57 28.93
CA VAL A 333 1.23 1.22 29.08
C VAL A 333 0.15 0.20 28.78
N LEU A 334 -0.69 -0.07 29.77
CA LEU A 334 -1.86 -0.96 29.68
C LEU A 334 -3.10 -0.16 30.11
N ALA A 335 -3.77 0.50 29.15
CA ALA A 335 -4.89 1.37 29.44
C ALA A 335 -6.19 0.89 28.79
N SER A 336 -7.29 0.88 29.53
CA SER A 336 -8.63 0.49 29.02
C SER A 336 -8.66 -0.89 28.34
N ILE A 337 -7.96 -1.87 28.94
CA ILE A 337 -7.82 -3.23 28.38
C ILE A 337 -8.95 -4.14 28.87
N LEU A 338 -9.47 -3.93 30.07
CA LEU A 338 -10.53 -4.72 30.65
C LEU A 338 -11.66 -3.81 31.14
N ARG A 339 -12.92 -4.24 30.94
CA ARG A 339 -14.10 -3.71 31.64
C ARG A 339 -14.40 -4.56 32.87
#